data_1a04c3bfc6252a4683d589ff03e3e0dc
#
_entry.id   1a04c3bfc6252a4683d589ff03e3e0dc
#
_cell.length_a   1.000
_cell.length_b   1.000
_cell.length_c   1.000
_cell.angle_alpha   90.00
_cell.angle_beta   90.00
_cell.angle_gamma   90.00
#
_symmetry.space_group_name_H-M   'P 1'
#
loop_
_entity.id
_entity.type
_entity.pdbx_description
1 polymer ?
#
loop_
_entity_poly.entity_id
_entity_poly.type
_entity_poly.pdbx_seq_one_letter_code
_entity_poly.pdbx_strand_id
1 'polypeptide(L)'
;MQRRTFLWGVPGSMIAVNLSLSSCTTTPAGSDTMGDQKDKRRTIDAGVDSTLTRLYNVVPGARELVGKSNGLLVFPTVINAGIGLGGQYGEGALRVGGKSVGYYSTASASVGLQAGAQSKAIVFLFMTADALDRFRSSEGWSAGADASVAVLKVGANGNVDTGTATGQINAFVLTNGGLMAGATVDGTKVTRLKTL
;
A
#
# COMPACT_ATOMS: atom_id res chain seq x y z
N MET A 1 -9.27 20.21 78.59
CA MET A 1 -7.92 20.13 79.19
C MET A 1 -6.94 19.70 78.14
N GLN A 2 -5.90 20.59 77.96
CA GLN A 2 -4.58 20.34 77.31
C GLN A 2 -4.55 19.91 75.83
N ARG A 3 -4.34 20.79 74.91
CA ARG A 3 -3.12 21.37 74.29
C ARG A 3 -1.93 20.42 74.22
N ARG A 4 -1.53 20.03 72.95
CA ARG A 4 -0.11 20.00 72.57
C ARG A 4 0.01 20.06 71.05
N THR A 5 0.42 21.23 70.57
CA THR A 5 1.06 21.52 69.26
C THR A 5 2.37 20.75 69.14
N PHE A 6 2.59 20.14 68.00
CA PHE A 6 3.94 19.75 67.59
C PHE A 6 4.16 20.17 66.13
N LEU A 7 4.89 21.26 66.00
CA LEU A 7 5.50 21.74 64.76
C LEU A 7 6.75 20.87 64.49
N TRP A 8 6.80 20.23 63.37
CA TRP A 8 8.07 19.80 62.78
C TRP A 8 8.10 20.22 61.31
N GLY A 9 8.93 21.20 61.03
CA GLY A 9 9.30 21.60 59.70
C GLY A 9 10.22 20.57 59.05
N VAL A 10 9.96 20.30 57.78
CA VAL A 10 10.87 19.55 56.93
C VAL A 10 11.28 20.47 55.78
N PRO A 11 12.60 20.67 55.57
CA PRO A 11 13.10 21.57 54.54
C PRO A 11 12.87 20.97 53.16
N GLY A 12 12.42 21.81 52.24
CA GLY A 12 12.22 21.48 50.84
C GLY A 12 13.53 21.12 50.13
N SER A 13 13.62 19.93 49.62
CA SER A 13 14.56 19.60 48.56
C SER A 13 13.88 19.79 47.21
N MET A 14 14.19 20.90 46.58
CA MET A 14 13.89 21.12 45.15
C MET A 14 14.76 20.15 44.33
N ILE A 15 14.17 19.06 43.86
CA ILE A 15 14.75 18.25 42.81
C ILE A 15 14.46 18.98 41.50
N ALA A 16 15.44 19.68 40.99
CA ALA A 16 15.42 20.21 39.64
C ALA A 16 15.49 19.04 38.66
N VAL A 17 14.33 18.59 38.13
CA VAL A 17 14.27 17.67 37.00
C VAL A 17 14.70 18.45 35.77
N ASN A 18 15.95 18.29 35.37
CA ASN A 18 16.42 18.67 34.05
C ASN A 18 15.74 17.79 33.00
N LEU A 19 14.63 18.29 32.44
CA LEU A 19 14.12 17.75 31.14
C LEU A 19 15.10 18.19 30.06
N SER A 20 16.07 17.32 29.74
CA SER A 20 16.78 17.40 28.49
C SER A 20 15.78 17.11 27.37
N LEU A 21 15.25 18.18 26.75
CA LEU A 21 14.60 18.06 25.43
C LEU A 21 15.64 17.55 24.46
N SER A 22 15.63 16.24 24.22
CA SER A 22 16.27 15.68 23.04
C SER A 22 15.61 16.31 21.83
N SER A 23 16.27 17.32 21.26
CA SER A 23 15.94 17.91 19.99
C SER A 23 15.96 16.79 18.96
N CYS A 24 14.79 16.24 18.62
CA CYS A 24 14.63 15.50 17.38
C CYS A 24 14.99 16.48 16.26
N THR A 25 16.18 16.33 15.71
CA THR A 25 16.57 16.98 14.48
C THR A 25 15.60 16.47 13.42
N THR A 26 14.54 17.21 13.16
CA THR A 26 13.75 17.07 11.94
C THR A 26 14.72 17.36 10.81
N THR A 27 15.24 16.32 10.20
CA THR A 27 15.90 16.43 8.89
C THR A 27 14.89 17.11 7.98
N PRO A 28 15.19 18.31 7.41
CA PRO A 28 14.27 18.93 6.48
C PRO A 28 14.03 17.94 5.34
N ALA A 29 12.77 17.74 4.97
CA ALA A 29 12.39 17.06 3.74
C ALA A 29 12.96 17.90 2.59
N GLY A 30 14.19 17.61 2.23
CA GLY A 30 14.94 18.38 1.28
C GLY A 30 15.87 17.49 0.49
N SER A 31 15.68 17.56 -0.81
CA SER A 31 16.49 16.95 -1.87
C SER A 31 16.55 15.42 -1.79
N ASP A 32 15.57 14.77 -2.41
CA ASP A 32 15.76 13.41 -2.91
C ASP A 32 17.01 13.40 -3.77
N THR A 33 18.13 12.96 -3.19
CA THR A 33 19.36 12.82 -3.96
C THR A 33 19.15 11.71 -4.99
N MET A 34 19.87 11.75 -6.11
CA MET A 34 19.79 10.67 -7.12
C MET A 34 20.04 9.29 -6.51
N GLY A 35 20.81 9.21 -5.41
CA GLY A 35 21.06 8.01 -4.64
C GLY A 35 19.77 7.48 -4.00
N ASP A 36 19.06 8.34 -3.28
CA ASP A 36 17.82 7.97 -2.57
C ASP A 36 16.74 7.50 -3.54
N GLN A 37 16.60 8.15 -4.68
CA GLN A 37 15.66 7.75 -5.73
C GLN A 37 16.00 6.36 -6.30
N LYS A 38 17.28 6.08 -6.53
CA LYS A 38 17.73 4.79 -7.05
C LYS A 38 17.47 3.66 -6.05
N ASP A 39 17.73 3.91 -4.76
CA ASP A 39 17.50 2.91 -3.71
C ASP A 39 16.00 2.70 -3.48
N LYS A 40 15.20 3.75 -3.58
CA LYS A 40 13.75 3.65 -3.54
C LYS A 40 13.19 2.81 -4.70
N ARG A 41 13.65 3.04 -5.93
CA ARG A 41 13.29 2.20 -7.09
C ARG A 41 13.63 0.72 -6.87
N ARG A 42 14.85 0.43 -6.39
CA ARG A 42 15.29 -0.93 -6.10
C ARG A 42 14.41 -1.61 -5.06
N THR A 43 14.04 -0.88 -4.01
CA THR A 43 13.16 -1.39 -2.95
C THR A 43 11.79 -1.73 -3.48
N ILE A 44 11.20 -0.84 -4.30
CA ILE A 44 9.91 -1.08 -4.95
C ILE A 44 10.00 -2.29 -5.88
N ASP A 45 11.02 -2.36 -6.73
CA ASP A 45 11.20 -3.45 -7.68
C ASP A 45 11.37 -4.81 -6.98
N ALA A 46 12.19 -4.87 -5.92
CA ALA A 46 12.33 -6.09 -5.11
C ALA A 46 11.00 -6.51 -4.47
N GLY A 47 10.22 -5.54 -3.99
CA GLY A 47 8.88 -5.78 -3.46
C GLY A 47 7.91 -6.31 -4.52
N VAL A 48 7.98 -5.78 -5.75
CA VAL A 48 7.19 -6.26 -6.90
C VAL A 48 7.53 -7.72 -7.21
N ASP A 49 8.82 -8.07 -7.31
CA ASP A 49 9.25 -9.44 -7.60
C ASP A 49 8.81 -10.42 -6.51
N SER A 50 8.96 -10.04 -5.25
CA SER A 50 8.48 -10.82 -4.10
C SER A 50 6.98 -11.03 -4.15
N THR A 51 6.21 -9.98 -4.48
CA THR A 51 4.75 -10.04 -4.57
C THR A 51 4.29 -10.96 -5.70
N LEU A 52 4.92 -10.87 -6.88
CA LEU A 52 4.60 -11.76 -8.01
C LEU A 52 4.96 -13.22 -7.69
N THR A 53 6.09 -13.47 -7.05
CA THR A 53 6.47 -14.81 -6.60
C THR A 53 5.42 -15.37 -5.63
N ARG A 54 5.00 -14.58 -4.65
CA ARG A 54 3.94 -14.96 -3.71
C ARG A 54 2.61 -15.22 -4.42
N LEU A 55 2.21 -14.36 -5.35
CA LEU A 55 1.00 -14.53 -6.15
C LEU A 55 0.99 -15.89 -6.88
N TYR A 56 2.10 -16.23 -7.53
CA TYR A 56 2.22 -17.49 -8.28
C TYR A 56 2.19 -18.73 -7.38
N ASN A 57 2.64 -18.60 -6.14
CA ASN A 57 2.64 -19.70 -5.17
C ASN A 57 1.26 -19.92 -4.54
N VAL A 58 0.47 -18.85 -4.34
CA VAL A 58 -0.81 -18.95 -3.62
C VAL A 58 -2.02 -19.01 -4.55
N VAL A 59 -1.85 -18.64 -5.83
CA VAL A 59 -2.96 -18.58 -6.80
C VAL A 59 -2.63 -19.40 -8.04
N PRO A 60 -3.08 -20.66 -8.15
CA PRO A 60 -2.96 -21.47 -9.35
C PRO A 60 -3.57 -20.74 -10.55
N GLY A 61 -2.89 -20.76 -11.70
CA GLY A 61 -3.32 -20.06 -12.92
C GLY A 61 -2.96 -18.57 -12.98
N ALA A 62 -2.52 -17.94 -11.87
CA ALA A 62 -2.14 -16.54 -11.89
C ALA A 62 -0.97 -16.25 -12.86
N ARG A 63 -0.01 -17.17 -12.96
CA ARG A 63 1.13 -17.05 -13.90
C ARG A 63 0.66 -16.99 -15.37
N GLU A 64 -0.36 -17.76 -15.72
CA GLU A 64 -0.94 -17.73 -17.06
C GLU A 64 -1.64 -16.40 -17.35
N LEU A 65 -2.45 -15.90 -16.41
CA LEU A 65 -3.12 -14.61 -16.55
C LEU A 65 -2.12 -13.45 -16.65
N VAL A 66 -1.09 -13.47 -15.80
CA VAL A 66 0.01 -12.51 -15.88
C VAL A 66 0.70 -12.56 -17.24
N GLY A 67 0.97 -13.75 -17.76
CA GLY A 67 1.58 -13.93 -19.09
C GLY A 67 0.71 -13.44 -20.26
N LYS A 68 -0.61 -13.42 -20.09
CA LYS A 68 -1.56 -12.89 -21.08
C LYS A 68 -1.79 -11.40 -20.98
N SER A 69 -1.35 -10.74 -19.90
CA SER A 69 -1.55 -9.31 -19.70
C SER A 69 -0.55 -8.47 -20.50
N ASN A 70 -0.98 -7.31 -20.96
CA ASN A 70 -0.13 -6.32 -21.65
C ASN A 70 0.74 -5.53 -20.66
N GLY A 71 0.37 -5.48 -19.39
CA GLY A 71 1.12 -4.81 -18.34
C GLY A 71 0.58 -5.14 -16.96
N LEU A 72 1.42 -4.95 -15.96
CA LEU A 72 1.13 -5.20 -14.54
C LEU A 72 1.46 -3.96 -13.73
N LEU A 73 0.50 -3.48 -12.95
CA LEU A 73 0.78 -2.46 -11.93
C LEU A 73 0.72 -3.14 -10.56
N VAL A 74 1.85 -3.19 -9.88
CA VAL A 74 2.00 -3.93 -8.62
C VAL A 74 2.34 -2.96 -7.50
N PHE A 75 1.51 -2.98 -6.46
CA PHE A 75 1.75 -2.32 -5.18
C PHE A 75 2.08 -3.39 -4.13
N PRO A 76 3.37 -3.59 -3.80
CA PRO A 76 3.80 -4.67 -2.91
C PRO A 76 3.25 -4.53 -1.49
N THR A 77 3.12 -3.30 -1.04
CA THR A 77 2.65 -2.95 0.29
C THR A 77 1.73 -1.74 0.22
N VAL A 78 0.46 -1.96 0.53
CA VAL A 78 -0.54 -0.93 0.73
C VAL A 78 -0.95 -0.98 2.19
N ILE A 79 -0.61 0.04 2.93
CA ILE A 79 -0.94 0.16 4.35
C ILE A 79 -2.29 0.84 4.47
N ASN A 80 -3.19 0.22 5.19
CA ASN A 80 -4.46 0.80 5.60
C ASN A 80 -4.37 1.12 7.10
N ALA A 81 -4.59 2.36 7.46
CA ALA A 81 -4.59 2.80 8.85
C ALA A 81 -5.77 3.72 9.12
N GLY A 82 -6.42 3.53 10.28
CA GLY A 82 -7.54 4.38 10.70
C GLY A 82 -8.38 3.77 11.81
N ILE A 83 -9.18 4.61 12.42
CA ILE A 83 -10.21 4.26 13.40
C ILE A 83 -11.51 4.95 12.94
N GLY A 84 -12.48 4.17 12.47
CA GLY A 84 -13.73 4.69 11.92
C GLY A 84 -13.58 5.28 10.51
N LEU A 85 -12.70 6.26 10.32
CA LEU A 85 -12.23 6.77 9.04
C LEU A 85 -10.76 6.38 8.89
N GLY A 86 -10.42 5.82 7.75
CA GLY A 86 -9.06 5.38 7.45
C GLY A 86 -8.60 5.83 6.08
N GLY A 87 -7.28 5.78 5.88
CA GLY A 87 -6.65 5.98 4.59
C GLY A 87 -5.80 4.79 4.21
N GLN A 88 -5.65 4.57 2.93
CA GLN A 88 -4.71 3.60 2.39
C GLN A 88 -3.66 4.34 1.58
N TYR A 89 -2.43 3.89 1.69
CA TYR A 89 -1.32 4.39 0.88
C TYR A 89 -0.35 3.26 0.55
N GLY A 90 0.18 3.29 -0.65
CA GLY A 90 1.21 2.37 -1.09
C GLY A 90 1.96 2.90 -2.30
N GLU A 91 3.14 2.36 -2.54
CA GLU A 91 3.94 2.66 -3.72
C GLU A 91 4.20 1.37 -4.50
N GLY A 92 4.34 1.49 -5.81
CA GLY A 92 4.47 0.35 -6.69
C GLY A 92 5.06 0.71 -8.04
N ALA A 93 5.19 -0.30 -8.90
CA ALA A 93 5.72 -0.13 -10.24
C ALA A 93 4.80 -0.74 -11.30
N LEU A 94 4.76 -0.06 -12.46
CA LEU A 94 4.17 -0.59 -13.69
C LEU A 94 5.24 -1.38 -14.43
N ARG A 95 4.96 -2.66 -14.69
CA ARG A 95 5.79 -3.54 -15.49
C ARG A 95 5.16 -3.82 -16.85
N VAL A 96 5.97 -3.68 -17.88
CA VAL A 96 5.63 -4.03 -19.27
C VAL A 96 6.78 -4.86 -19.82
N GLY A 97 6.48 -6.05 -20.34
CA GLY A 97 7.51 -6.97 -20.83
C GLY A 97 8.54 -7.35 -19.74
N GLY A 98 8.12 -7.44 -18.48
CA GLY A 98 8.97 -7.79 -17.34
C GLY A 98 9.86 -6.66 -16.80
N LYS A 99 9.82 -5.45 -17.39
CA LYS A 99 10.63 -4.29 -16.98
C LYS A 99 9.75 -3.22 -16.34
N SER A 100 10.25 -2.57 -15.30
CA SER A 100 9.60 -1.40 -14.70
C SER A 100 9.71 -0.20 -15.63
N VAL A 101 8.55 0.33 -16.06
CA VAL A 101 8.44 1.46 -16.99
C VAL A 101 7.92 2.74 -16.32
N GLY A 102 7.56 2.67 -15.06
CA GLY A 102 7.12 3.79 -14.25
C GLY A 102 6.80 3.38 -12.83
N TYR A 103 6.86 4.35 -11.92
CA TYR A 103 6.55 4.18 -10.51
C TYR A 103 5.31 5.01 -10.17
N TYR A 104 4.49 4.47 -9.27
CA TYR A 104 3.19 5.04 -8.94
C TYR A 104 2.93 4.93 -7.45
N SER A 105 2.15 5.86 -6.92
CA SER A 105 1.53 5.75 -5.61
C SER A 105 0.06 5.41 -5.75
N THR A 106 -0.47 4.73 -4.76
CA THR A 106 -1.90 4.49 -4.62
C THR A 106 -2.39 5.09 -3.31
N ALA A 107 -3.56 5.72 -3.35
CA ALA A 107 -4.23 6.25 -2.18
C ALA A 107 -5.74 6.03 -2.29
N SER A 108 -6.39 5.71 -1.18
CA SER A 108 -7.84 5.74 -1.08
C SER A 108 -8.29 6.06 0.33
N ALA A 109 -9.48 6.64 0.46
CA ALA A 109 -10.15 6.76 1.76
C ALA A 109 -10.97 5.49 2.02
N SER A 110 -10.98 5.03 3.25
CA SER A 110 -11.81 3.92 3.69
C SER A 110 -12.62 4.31 4.91
N VAL A 111 -13.87 3.85 4.95
CA VAL A 111 -14.74 3.95 6.12
C VAL A 111 -14.92 2.54 6.64
N GLY A 112 -14.58 2.29 7.90
CA GLY A 112 -14.74 0.97 8.48
C GLY A 112 -14.58 1.00 10.00
N LEU A 113 -15.27 0.07 10.67
CA LEU A 113 -15.22 -0.09 12.12
C LEU A 113 -13.94 -0.80 12.59
N GLN A 114 -12.96 -1.00 11.72
CA GLN A 114 -11.72 -1.69 12.06
C GLN A 114 -10.71 -0.69 12.61
N ALA A 115 -10.35 -0.86 13.86
CA ALA A 115 -9.20 -0.19 14.46
C ALA A 115 -7.94 -1.03 14.16
N GLY A 116 -6.91 -0.41 13.58
CA GLY A 116 -5.63 -1.06 13.35
C GLY A 116 -4.97 -0.69 12.03
N ALA A 117 -3.75 -1.17 11.86
CA ALA A 117 -3.01 -1.09 10.62
C ALA A 117 -3.01 -2.47 9.95
N GLN A 118 -3.45 -2.53 8.71
CA GLN A 118 -3.40 -3.73 7.88
C GLN A 118 -2.56 -3.48 6.64
N SER A 119 -1.85 -4.50 6.21
CA SER A 119 -1.04 -4.45 4.98
C SER A 119 -1.59 -5.46 3.97
N LYS A 120 -1.73 -5.02 2.73
CA LYS A 120 -2.10 -5.86 1.59
C LYS A 120 -1.24 -5.51 0.39
N ALA A 121 -1.12 -6.44 -0.55
CA ALA A 121 -0.58 -6.14 -1.87
C ALA A 121 -1.72 -6.10 -2.90
N ILE A 122 -1.58 -5.25 -3.90
CA ILE A 122 -2.54 -5.13 -5.00
C ILE A 122 -1.78 -5.31 -6.32
N VAL A 123 -2.28 -6.19 -7.18
CA VAL A 123 -1.73 -6.44 -8.51
C VAL A 123 -2.84 -6.20 -9.54
N PHE A 124 -2.73 -5.13 -10.31
CA PHE A 124 -3.61 -4.87 -11.45
C PHE A 124 -2.99 -5.48 -12.72
N LEU A 125 -3.81 -6.15 -13.50
CA LEU A 125 -3.47 -6.74 -14.79
C LEU A 125 -4.22 -6.00 -15.89
N PHE A 126 -3.50 -5.36 -16.78
CA PHE A 126 -4.07 -4.72 -17.97
C PHE A 126 -4.16 -5.78 -19.07
N MET A 127 -5.36 -6.31 -19.31
CA MET A 127 -5.59 -7.41 -20.24
C MET A 127 -5.59 -6.95 -21.70
N THR A 128 -5.84 -5.68 -21.95
CA THR A 128 -5.82 -5.09 -23.30
C THR A 128 -4.78 -3.97 -23.40
N ALA A 129 -4.20 -3.80 -24.60
CA ALA A 129 -3.26 -2.70 -24.86
C ALA A 129 -3.92 -1.35 -24.67
N ASP A 130 -5.17 -1.19 -25.09
CA ASP A 130 -5.96 0.03 -24.96
C ASP A 130 -6.16 0.42 -23.47
N ALA A 131 -6.46 -0.54 -22.59
CA ALA A 131 -6.57 -0.25 -21.15
C ALA A 131 -5.23 0.20 -20.55
N LEU A 132 -4.12 -0.41 -20.97
CA LEU A 132 -2.78 -0.04 -20.54
C LEU A 132 -2.42 1.37 -21.04
N ASP A 133 -2.71 1.68 -22.29
CA ASP A 133 -2.38 2.98 -22.90
C ASP A 133 -3.22 4.12 -22.29
N ARG A 134 -4.50 3.91 -22.01
CA ARG A 134 -5.35 4.86 -21.27
C ARG A 134 -4.80 5.11 -19.88
N PHE A 135 -4.40 4.05 -19.16
CA PHE A 135 -3.77 4.20 -17.85
C PHE A 135 -2.49 5.04 -17.94
N ARG A 136 -1.60 4.74 -18.88
CA ARG A 136 -0.31 5.42 -19.01
C ARG A 136 -0.41 6.88 -19.44
N SER A 137 -1.45 7.24 -20.21
CA SER A 137 -1.71 8.60 -20.67
C SER A 137 -2.42 9.47 -19.62
N SER A 138 -3.00 8.87 -18.59
CA SER A 138 -3.65 9.61 -17.51
C SER A 138 -2.63 10.16 -16.50
N GLU A 139 -2.81 11.40 -16.05
CA GLU A 139 -2.00 11.97 -14.95
C GLU A 139 -2.44 11.46 -13.58
N GLY A 140 -3.67 10.98 -13.45
CA GLY A 140 -4.25 10.36 -12.28
C GLY A 140 -5.36 9.43 -12.71
N TRP A 141 -5.31 8.18 -12.29
CA TRP A 141 -6.25 7.13 -12.62
C TRP A 141 -6.97 6.63 -11.36
N SER A 142 -8.26 6.36 -11.47
CA SER A 142 -9.08 5.88 -10.36
C SER A 142 -9.81 4.60 -10.75
N ALA A 143 -9.57 3.53 -10.01
CA ALA A 143 -10.31 2.29 -10.17
C ALA A 143 -11.79 2.51 -9.86
N GLY A 144 -12.67 1.98 -10.70
CA GLY A 144 -14.12 2.15 -10.60
C GLY A 144 -14.68 3.40 -11.28
N ALA A 145 -13.88 4.50 -11.37
CA ALA A 145 -14.29 5.73 -12.04
C ALA A 145 -13.78 5.82 -13.48
N ASP A 146 -12.47 5.63 -13.68
CA ASP A 146 -11.84 5.74 -15.00
C ASP A 146 -11.86 4.40 -15.76
N ALA A 147 -11.91 3.29 -15.03
CA ALA A 147 -12.10 1.95 -15.61
C ALA A 147 -12.68 0.99 -14.59
N SER A 148 -13.54 0.09 -15.07
CA SER A 148 -14.01 -1.05 -14.28
C SER A 148 -12.86 -2.03 -14.04
N VAL A 149 -12.70 -2.44 -12.77
CA VAL A 149 -11.70 -3.40 -12.35
C VAL A 149 -12.38 -4.63 -11.76
N ALA A 150 -12.15 -5.79 -12.38
CA ALA A 150 -12.65 -7.05 -11.85
C ALA A 150 -11.68 -7.60 -10.81
N VAL A 151 -12.10 -7.69 -9.55
CA VAL A 151 -11.28 -8.30 -8.51
C VAL A 151 -11.42 -9.82 -8.60
N LEU A 152 -10.30 -10.47 -8.89
CA LEU A 152 -10.25 -11.92 -9.09
C LEU A 152 -10.32 -12.65 -7.74
N LYS A 153 -11.10 -13.72 -7.72
CA LYS A 153 -11.28 -14.61 -6.57
C LYS A 153 -10.78 -15.99 -6.91
N VAL A 154 -10.39 -16.73 -5.90
CA VAL A 154 -10.15 -18.17 -6.03
C VAL A 154 -11.48 -18.88 -5.83
N GLY A 155 -11.87 -19.67 -6.81
CA GLY A 155 -13.05 -20.52 -6.70
C GLY A 155 -12.88 -21.68 -5.71
N ALA A 156 -13.94 -22.44 -5.47
CA ALA A 156 -13.92 -23.57 -4.53
C ALA A 156 -12.91 -24.68 -4.92
N ASN A 157 -12.52 -24.73 -6.19
CA ASN A 157 -11.51 -25.65 -6.74
C ASN A 157 -10.06 -25.16 -6.56
N GLY A 158 -9.84 -24.02 -5.90
CA GLY A 158 -8.52 -23.41 -5.71
C GLY A 158 -7.97 -22.66 -6.92
N ASN A 159 -8.68 -22.64 -8.05
CA ASN A 159 -8.27 -21.93 -9.28
C ASN A 159 -8.88 -20.52 -9.34
N VAL A 160 -8.29 -19.66 -10.16
CA VAL A 160 -8.89 -18.35 -10.48
C VAL A 160 -10.24 -18.59 -11.16
N ASP A 161 -11.26 -17.92 -10.63
CA ASP A 161 -12.57 -17.92 -11.27
C ASP A 161 -12.50 -17.16 -12.61
N THR A 162 -12.43 -17.91 -13.71
CA THR A 162 -12.33 -17.35 -15.06
C THR A 162 -13.59 -16.59 -15.48
N GLY A 163 -14.73 -16.83 -14.83
CA GLY A 163 -15.96 -16.04 -15.05
C GLY A 163 -15.81 -14.59 -14.60
N THR A 164 -14.92 -14.31 -13.67
CA THR A 164 -14.59 -12.94 -13.21
C THR A 164 -13.40 -12.32 -13.97
N ALA A 165 -12.64 -13.11 -14.73
CA ALA A 165 -11.44 -12.66 -15.46
C ALA A 165 -11.75 -12.03 -16.84
N THR A 166 -13.00 -11.62 -17.10
CA THR A 166 -13.45 -11.07 -18.41
C THR A 166 -13.24 -9.56 -18.54
N GLY A 167 -12.80 -8.90 -17.49
CA GLY A 167 -12.56 -7.44 -17.48
C GLY A 167 -11.33 -7.03 -18.31
N GLN A 168 -11.35 -5.81 -18.84
CA GLN A 168 -10.15 -5.20 -19.47
C GLN A 168 -9.03 -4.97 -18.46
N ILE A 169 -9.40 -4.78 -17.20
CA ILE A 169 -8.47 -4.69 -16.07
C ILE A 169 -8.95 -5.64 -14.98
N ASN A 170 -8.06 -6.54 -14.57
CA ASN A 170 -8.29 -7.44 -13.46
C ASN A 170 -7.37 -7.08 -12.29
N ALA A 171 -7.75 -7.46 -11.07
CA ALA A 171 -6.92 -7.23 -9.90
C ALA A 171 -6.86 -8.44 -8.97
N PHE A 172 -5.69 -8.71 -8.42
CA PHE A 172 -5.51 -9.57 -7.26
C PHE A 172 -5.24 -8.71 -6.02
N VAL A 173 -5.86 -9.06 -4.91
CA VAL A 173 -5.57 -8.47 -3.61
C VAL A 173 -5.06 -9.56 -2.68
N LEU A 174 -3.82 -9.43 -2.23
CA LEU A 174 -3.12 -10.42 -1.41
C LEU A 174 -2.91 -9.88 0.00
N THR A 175 -3.18 -10.70 1.00
CA THR A 175 -2.81 -10.47 2.40
C THR A 175 -1.73 -11.46 2.81
N ASN A 176 -1.24 -11.38 4.04
CA ASN A 176 -0.30 -12.37 4.58
C ASN A 176 -0.90 -13.79 4.62
N GLY A 177 -2.23 -13.92 4.71
CA GLY A 177 -2.95 -15.20 4.70
C GLY A 177 -3.30 -15.73 3.30
N GLY A 178 -2.90 -15.03 2.23
CA GLY A 178 -3.23 -15.42 0.85
C GLY A 178 -4.11 -14.41 0.12
N LEU A 179 -4.90 -14.89 -0.86
CA LEU A 179 -5.80 -14.02 -1.63
C LEU A 179 -6.97 -13.55 -0.74
N MET A 180 -7.25 -12.25 -0.77
CA MET A 180 -8.33 -11.65 0.00
C MET A 180 -9.66 -11.84 -0.73
N ALA A 181 -10.57 -12.62 -0.14
CA ALA A 181 -11.93 -12.74 -0.63
C ALA A 181 -12.75 -11.49 -0.29
N GLY A 182 -13.56 -11.02 -1.26
CA GLY A 182 -14.45 -9.86 -1.04
C GLY A 182 -13.74 -8.51 -0.99
N ALA A 183 -12.46 -8.44 -1.39
CA ALA A 183 -11.79 -7.15 -1.54
C ALA A 183 -12.44 -6.31 -2.64
N THR A 184 -12.45 -4.99 -2.47
CA THR A 184 -12.72 -4.03 -3.54
C THR A 184 -11.51 -3.12 -3.73
N VAL A 185 -11.30 -2.67 -4.95
CA VAL A 185 -10.31 -1.66 -5.31
C VAL A 185 -10.95 -0.38 -5.81
N ASP A 186 -12.29 -0.31 -5.84
CA ASP A 186 -13.01 0.88 -6.27
C ASP A 186 -12.69 2.07 -5.35
N GLY A 187 -12.61 3.26 -5.96
CA GLY A 187 -12.19 4.48 -5.26
C GLY A 187 -10.69 4.57 -4.98
N THR A 188 -9.91 3.61 -5.47
CA THR A 188 -8.45 3.66 -5.37
C THR A 188 -7.89 4.61 -6.42
N LYS A 189 -7.28 5.70 -5.98
CA LYS A 189 -6.59 6.65 -6.86
C LYS A 189 -5.14 6.25 -7.03
N VAL A 190 -4.68 6.23 -8.28
CA VAL A 190 -3.30 5.93 -8.65
C VAL A 190 -2.69 7.15 -9.32
N THR A 191 -1.52 7.57 -8.86
CA THR A 191 -0.82 8.76 -9.35
C THR A 191 0.63 8.41 -9.68
N ARG A 192 1.13 8.90 -10.82
CA ARG A 192 2.53 8.69 -11.23
C ARG A 192 3.48 9.47 -10.34
N LEU A 193 4.54 8.80 -9.86
CA LEU A 193 5.63 9.42 -9.12
C LEU A 193 6.63 10.02 -10.12
N LYS A 194 6.59 11.35 -10.29
CA LYS A 194 7.42 12.07 -11.28
C LYS A 194 8.89 12.15 -10.86
N THR A 195 9.17 11.91 -9.58
CA THR A 195 10.53 11.96 -9.00
C THR A 195 11.24 10.61 -9.00
N LEU A 196 10.59 9.54 -9.42
CA LEU A 196 11.15 8.18 -9.49
C LEU A 196 11.32 7.71 -10.94
#